data_ad924e65b2e5e2d07f17ae3e134a7a15
#
_entry.id   ad924e65b2e5e2d07f17ae3e134a7a15
#
_cell.length_a   1.000
_cell.length_b   1.000
_cell.length_c   1.000
_cell.angle_alpha   90.00
_cell.angle_beta   90.00
_cell.angle_gamma   90.00
#
_symmetry.space_group_name_H-M   'P 1'
#
loop_
_entity.id
_entity.type
_entity.pdbx_description
1 polymer ?
#
loop_
_entity_poly.entity_id
_entity_poly.type
_entity_poly.pdbx_seq_one_letter_code
_entity_poly.pdbx_strand_id
1 'polypeptide(L)'
;LWNTENPYLYTIILETEQEVIVDHIALRKIEIKNQVIYLNGQKIKFRGVNRHDSDPVTGFTISMEQIKTDLTLMKQHNFNAIRSSHYPNAPFFYEMCDRYGFMVIDEADIEAHGPFMLYRKEDTDYNRFKRWNEKIADDPVWEAAIVDRVKLMVERDKNRFCIVMWSMGNESAYGCNFEKALAWTKGFDPERITQYESARYRNYDVTYDYGNLDL
;
A
#
# COMPACT_ATOMS: atom_id res chain seq x y z
N LEU A 1 -13.14 -6.97 -18.03
CA LEU A 1 -12.06 -6.83 -17.04
C LEU A 1 -12.12 -5.44 -16.44
N TRP A 2 -11.95 -5.35 -15.12
CA TRP A 2 -11.91 -4.09 -14.38
C TRP A 2 -10.68 -3.25 -14.79
N ASN A 3 -10.89 -1.97 -14.99
CA ASN A 3 -9.82 -0.99 -15.21
C ASN A 3 -10.30 0.40 -14.76
N THR A 4 -9.43 1.40 -14.82
CA THR A 4 -9.71 2.75 -14.31
C THR A 4 -10.73 3.55 -15.13
N GLU A 5 -10.94 3.19 -16.39
CA GLU A 5 -11.90 3.85 -17.29
C GLU A 5 -13.25 3.12 -17.33
N ASN A 6 -13.22 1.79 -17.11
CA ASN A 6 -14.40 0.95 -17.03
C ASN A 6 -14.28 0.00 -15.83
N PRO A 7 -14.59 0.48 -14.61
CA PRO A 7 -14.48 -0.30 -13.38
C PRO A 7 -15.66 -1.26 -13.20
N TYR A 8 -15.81 -2.20 -14.14
CA TYR A 8 -16.91 -3.15 -14.15
C TYR A 8 -16.79 -4.15 -13.01
N LEU A 9 -17.84 -4.23 -12.20
CA LEU A 9 -18.00 -5.17 -11.08
C LEU A 9 -19.11 -6.16 -11.38
N TYR A 10 -18.86 -7.43 -11.10
CA TYR A 10 -19.87 -8.48 -11.09
C TYR A 10 -20.49 -8.55 -9.70
N THR A 11 -21.79 -8.78 -9.62
CA THR A 11 -22.45 -9.09 -8.36
C THR A 11 -22.32 -10.58 -8.08
N ILE A 12 -21.81 -10.94 -6.91
CA ILE A 12 -21.83 -12.29 -6.38
C ILE A 12 -22.89 -12.38 -5.28
N ILE A 13 -23.69 -13.44 -5.31
CA ILE A 13 -24.68 -13.73 -4.29
C ILE A 13 -24.32 -15.07 -3.68
N LEU A 14 -24.08 -15.08 -2.37
CA LEU A 14 -23.84 -16.26 -1.57
C LEU A 14 -25.06 -16.50 -0.71
N GLU A 15 -25.74 -17.62 -0.92
CA GLU A 15 -26.98 -17.94 -0.24
C GLU A 15 -26.79 -19.20 0.60
N THR A 16 -27.21 -19.13 1.86
CA THR A 16 -27.29 -20.26 2.79
C THR A 16 -28.74 -20.38 3.28
N GLU A 17 -29.05 -21.40 4.09
CA GLU A 17 -30.35 -21.53 4.72
C GLU A 17 -30.69 -20.40 5.71
N GLN A 18 -29.67 -19.67 6.20
CA GLN A 18 -29.82 -18.66 7.25
C GLN A 18 -29.61 -17.22 6.76
N GLU A 19 -28.85 -17.04 5.69
CA GLU A 19 -28.50 -15.69 5.22
C GLU A 19 -28.25 -15.63 3.71
N VAL A 20 -28.34 -14.41 3.18
CA VAL A 20 -27.93 -14.05 1.82
C VAL A 20 -26.89 -12.95 1.92
N ILE A 21 -25.69 -13.20 1.40
CA ILE A 21 -24.60 -12.22 1.31
C ILE A 21 -24.50 -11.77 -0.13
N VAL A 22 -24.56 -10.46 -0.35
CA VAL A 22 -24.34 -9.85 -1.66
C VAL A 22 -23.04 -9.07 -1.62
N ASP A 23 -22.11 -9.41 -2.51
CA ASP A 23 -20.83 -8.71 -2.64
C ASP A 23 -20.52 -8.44 -4.12
N HIS A 24 -19.47 -7.68 -4.39
CA HIS A 24 -19.03 -7.34 -5.73
C HIS A 24 -17.61 -7.87 -5.97
N ILE A 25 -17.41 -8.45 -7.13
CA ILE A 25 -16.12 -8.95 -7.57
C ILE A 25 -15.72 -8.35 -8.91
N ALA A 26 -14.44 -8.32 -9.17
CA ALA A 26 -13.91 -7.94 -10.47
C ALA A 26 -12.80 -8.90 -10.93
N LEU A 27 -12.49 -8.85 -12.21
CA LEU A 27 -11.38 -9.59 -12.79
C LEU A 27 -10.41 -8.58 -13.39
N ARG A 28 -9.17 -8.68 -13.01
CA ARG A 28 -8.06 -7.89 -13.55
C ARG A 28 -6.75 -8.67 -13.47
N LYS A 29 -5.77 -8.25 -14.23
CA LYS A 29 -4.40 -8.74 -14.15
C LYS A 29 -3.45 -7.56 -14.08
N ILE A 30 -2.57 -7.53 -13.08
CA ILE A 30 -1.47 -6.57 -12.98
C ILE A 30 -0.15 -7.31 -13.21
N GLU A 31 0.75 -6.75 -14.00
CA GLU A 31 2.04 -7.38 -14.34
C GLU A 31 3.12 -6.34 -14.53
N ILE A 32 4.36 -6.70 -14.21
CA ILE A 32 5.54 -5.95 -14.60
C ILE A 32 6.26 -6.72 -15.71
N LYS A 33 6.47 -6.06 -16.86
CA LYS A 33 7.24 -6.60 -17.98
C LYS A 33 8.23 -5.55 -18.46
N ASN A 34 9.51 -5.91 -18.51
CA ASN A 34 10.57 -5.01 -18.96
C ASN A 34 10.53 -3.64 -18.22
N GLN A 35 10.39 -3.68 -16.89
CA GLN A 35 10.33 -2.49 -16.03
C GLN A 35 9.11 -1.56 -16.32
N VAL A 36 8.07 -2.10 -16.92
CA VAL A 36 6.82 -1.39 -17.21
C VAL A 36 5.64 -2.13 -16.60
N ILE A 37 4.75 -1.40 -15.95
CA ILE A 37 3.52 -1.95 -15.37
C ILE A 37 2.43 -2.03 -16.43
N TYR A 38 1.74 -3.17 -16.45
CA TYR A 38 0.60 -3.45 -17.32
C TYR A 38 -0.63 -3.81 -16.49
N LEU A 39 -1.76 -3.24 -16.82
CA LEU A 39 -3.08 -3.64 -16.33
C LEU A 39 -3.85 -4.29 -17.50
N ASN A 40 -4.25 -5.55 -17.34
CA ASN A 40 -4.93 -6.32 -18.39
C ASN A 40 -4.19 -6.31 -19.75
N GLY A 41 -2.87 -6.36 -19.72
CA GLY A 41 -2.02 -6.33 -20.91
C GLY A 41 -1.82 -4.95 -21.53
N GLN A 42 -2.40 -3.89 -20.98
CA GLN A 42 -2.19 -2.51 -21.42
C GLN A 42 -1.20 -1.80 -20.51
N LYS A 43 -0.23 -1.12 -21.13
CA LYS A 43 0.73 -0.29 -20.38
C LYS A 43 0.02 0.84 -19.65
N ILE A 44 0.34 1.02 -18.38
CA ILE A 44 -0.25 2.07 -17.55
C ILE A 44 0.81 3.01 -16.97
N LYS A 45 0.34 4.18 -16.53
CA LYS A 45 1.06 5.08 -15.64
C LYS A 45 0.15 5.45 -14.46
N PHE A 46 0.69 5.44 -13.27
CA PHE A 46 0.02 6.03 -12.12
C PHE A 46 0.04 7.55 -12.23
N ARG A 47 -1.15 8.13 -12.35
CA ARG A 47 -1.41 9.57 -12.22
C ARG A 47 -2.23 9.73 -10.97
N GLY A 48 -1.56 9.90 -9.85
CA GLY A 48 -2.19 9.80 -8.56
C GLY A 48 -1.62 10.74 -7.53
N VAL A 49 -2.14 10.60 -6.32
CA VAL A 49 -1.78 11.39 -5.16
C VAL A 49 -1.54 10.49 -3.96
N ASN A 50 -0.73 10.97 -3.01
CA ASN A 50 -0.73 10.48 -1.65
C ASN A 50 -1.94 11.13 -0.95
N ARG A 51 -2.87 10.31 -0.47
CA ARG A 51 -4.08 10.81 0.20
C ARG A 51 -4.03 10.49 1.69
N HIS A 52 -4.21 11.52 2.48
CA HIS A 52 -4.46 11.39 3.92
C HIS A 52 -5.96 11.49 4.22
N ASP A 53 -6.42 10.79 5.25
CA ASP A 53 -7.69 11.11 5.88
C ASP A 53 -7.53 12.41 6.66
N SER A 54 -8.09 13.49 6.12
CA SER A 54 -7.93 14.83 6.68
C SER A 54 -9.12 15.72 6.36
N ASP A 55 -9.68 16.33 7.38
CA ASP A 55 -10.77 17.29 7.30
C ASP A 55 -10.53 18.44 8.28
N PRO A 56 -10.80 19.70 7.90
CA PRO A 56 -10.52 20.85 8.76
C PRO A 56 -11.39 20.91 10.03
N VAL A 57 -12.48 20.16 10.09
CA VAL A 57 -13.41 20.14 11.23
C VAL A 57 -13.30 18.84 12.02
N THR A 58 -13.30 17.70 11.34
CA THR A 58 -13.35 16.36 11.96
C THR A 58 -11.97 15.71 12.13
N GLY A 59 -10.90 16.37 11.66
CA GLY A 59 -9.54 15.84 11.74
C GLY A 59 -9.35 14.61 10.89
N PHE A 60 -8.91 13.51 11.49
CA PHE A 60 -8.68 12.23 10.79
C PHE A 60 -9.93 11.35 10.69
N THR A 61 -11.06 11.78 11.25
CA THR A 61 -12.33 11.04 11.13
C THR A 61 -13.07 11.47 9.88
N ILE A 62 -13.05 10.62 8.86
CA ILE A 62 -13.58 10.92 7.53
C ILE A 62 -14.87 10.13 7.28
N SER A 63 -15.91 10.83 6.82
CA SER A 63 -17.18 10.24 6.41
C SER A 63 -17.12 9.69 4.98
N MET A 64 -18.08 8.83 4.65
CA MET A 64 -18.26 8.34 3.27
C MET A 64 -18.50 9.48 2.27
N GLU A 65 -19.22 10.53 2.65
CA GLU A 65 -19.49 11.68 1.77
C GLU A 65 -18.21 12.50 1.50
N GLN A 66 -17.33 12.64 2.48
CA GLN A 66 -16.04 13.30 2.29
C GLN A 66 -15.17 12.50 1.33
N ILE A 67 -15.08 11.17 1.50
CA ILE A 67 -14.35 10.29 0.58
C ILE A 67 -14.94 10.38 -0.83
N LYS A 68 -16.25 10.34 -0.97
CA LYS A 68 -16.93 10.46 -2.27
C LYS A 68 -16.60 11.79 -2.95
N THR A 69 -16.53 12.86 -2.19
CA THR A 69 -16.12 14.19 -2.69
C THR A 69 -14.70 14.14 -3.22
N ASP A 70 -13.75 13.61 -2.43
CA ASP A 70 -12.36 13.45 -2.83
C ASP A 70 -12.22 12.64 -4.13
N LEU A 71 -12.83 11.45 -4.18
CA LEU A 71 -12.75 10.56 -5.34
C LEU A 71 -13.37 11.20 -6.59
N THR A 72 -14.52 11.90 -6.44
CA THR A 72 -15.16 12.60 -7.55
C THR A 72 -14.26 13.70 -8.09
N LEU A 73 -13.69 14.52 -7.20
CA LEU A 73 -12.79 15.61 -7.57
C LEU A 73 -11.52 15.06 -8.28
N MET A 74 -10.92 14.01 -7.75
CA MET A 74 -9.77 13.36 -8.37
C MET A 74 -10.10 12.82 -9.77
N LYS A 75 -11.26 12.18 -9.97
CA LYS A 75 -11.70 11.73 -11.30
C LYS A 75 -11.87 12.88 -12.28
N GLN A 76 -12.49 13.97 -11.85
CA GLN A 76 -12.66 15.19 -12.68
C GLN A 76 -11.33 15.79 -13.14
N HIS A 77 -10.24 15.54 -12.38
CA HIS A 77 -8.88 15.98 -12.71
C HIS A 77 -8.01 14.87 -13.35
N ASN A 78 -8.63 13.79 -13.81
CA ASN A 78 -7.96 12.67 -14.52
C ASN A 78 -6.92 11.92 -13.66
N PHE A 79 -7.10 11.86 -12.36
CA PHE A 79 -6.34 10.94 -11.52
C PHE A 79 -6.87 9.51 -11.66
N ASN A 80 -5.97 8.55 -11.66
CA ASN A 80 -6.29 7.13 -11.78
C ASN A 80 -5.70 6.27 -10.66
N ALA A 81 -4.94 6.87 -9.73
CA ALA A 81 -4.28 6.13 -8.67
C ALA A 81 -4.27 6.91 -7.36
N ILE A 82 -4.26 6.19 -6.24
CA ILE A 82 -4.19 6.73 -4.88
C ILE A 82 -3.24 5.86 -4.07
N ARG A 83 -2.31 6.48 -3.34
CA ARG A 83 -1.59 5.81 -2.25
C ARG A 83 -2.26 6.19 -0.93
N SER A 84 -2.64 5.17 -0.14
CA SER A 84 -3.22 5.37 1.19
C SER A 84 -2.14 5.77 2.19
N SER A 85 -1.71 7.02 2.12
CA SER A 85 -0.61 7.52 2.94
C SER A 85 -1.07 7.94 4.33
N HIS A 86 -0.47 7.44 5.40
CA HIS A 86 0.53 6.38 5.46
C HIS A 86 -0.02 5.27 6.36
N TYR A 87 -1.18 4.76 6.03
CA TYR A 87 -1.95 3.77 6.80
C TYR A 87 -3.10 3.20 5.95
N PRO A 88 -3.56 1.98 6.24
CA PRO A 88 -4.75 1.44 5.59
C PRO A 88 -5.99 2.28 5.92
N ASN A 89 -6.76 2.64 4.90
CA ASN A 89 -7.98 3.41 5.07
C ASN A 89 -9.16 2.54 5.54
N ALA A 90 -10.31 3.14 5.82
CA ALA A 90 -11.52 2.40 6.17
C ALA A 90 -11.96 1.47 5.01
N PRO A 91 -12.52 0.28 5.29
CA PRO A 91 -12.87 -0.70 4.24
C PRO A 91 -13.76 -0.13 3.13
N PHE A 92 -14.69 0.75 3.46
CA PHE A 92 -15.57 1.38 2.46
C PHE A 92 -14.83 2.32 1.48
N PHE A 93 -13.64 2.83 1.84
CA PHE A 93 -12.80 3.57 0.90
C PHE A 93 -12.41 2.71 -0.29
N TYR A 94 -11.97 1.48 -0.05
CA TYR A 94 -11.57 0.56 -1.12
C TYR A 94 -12.76 0.11 -1.97
N GLU A 95 -13.94 -0.10 -1.35
CA GLU A 95 -15.17 -0.37 -2.10
C GLU A 95 -15.53 0.77 -3.06
N MET A 96 -15.36 2.00 -2.59
CA MET A 96 -15.56 3.17 -3.45
C MET A 96 -14.50 3.24 -4.54
N CYS A 97 -13.24 2.94 -4.24
CA CYS A 97 -12.16 2.88 -5.23
C CYS A 97 -12.41 1.79 -6.28
N ASP A 98 -12.94 0.62 -5.88
CA ASP A 98 -13.37 -0.44 -6.81
C ASP A 98 -14.42 0.09 -7.79
N ARG A 99 -15.42 0.84 -7.32
CA ARG A 99 -16.54 1.39 -8.10
C ARG A 99 -16.15 2.60 -8.96
N TYR A 100 -15.27 3.47 -8.44
CA TYR A 100 -14.82 4.66 -9.15
C TYR A 100 -13.66 4.39 -10.10
N GLY A 101 -13.05 3.22 -10.04
CA GLY A 101 -11.94 2.84 -10.92
C GLY A 101 -10.63 3.55 -10.55
N PHE A 102 -10.24 3.52 -9.29
CA PHE A 102 -8.91 3.92 -8.85
C PHE A 102 -8.02 2.72 -8.63
N MET A 103 -6.80 2.77 -9.13
CA MET A 103 -5.73 1.87 -8.68
C MET A 103 -5.24 2.35 -7.32
N VAL A 104 -5.20 1.44 -6.34
CA VAL A 104 -4.75 1.77 -4.99
C VAL A 104 -3.40 1.11 -4.70
N ILE A 105 -2.49 1.90 -4.15
CA ILE A 105 -1.30 1.44 -3.46
C ILE A 105 -1.69 1.46 -1.99
N ASP A 106 -1.95 0.28 -1.43
CA ASP A 106 -2.35 0.15 -0.04
C ASP A 106 -1.13 0.06 0.85
N GLU A 107 -1.07 0.89 1.89
CA GLU A 107 0.12 1.08 2.69
C GLU A 107 -0.07 0.67 4.15
N ALA A 108 0.86 -0.13 4.64
CA ALA A 108 0.89 -0.54 6.04
C ALA A 108 1.15 0.65 6.97
N ASP A 109 0.50 0.64 8.13
CA ASP A 109 0.66 1.66 9.18
C ASP A 109 2.03 1.52 9.87
N ILE A 110 3.08 1.89 9.14
CA ILE A 110 4.46 1.92 9.61
C ILE A 110 5.09 3.24 9.20
N GLU A 111 5.39 4.07 10.19
CA GLU A 111 6.08 5.36 10.04
C GLU A 111 7.09 5.51 11.18
N ALA A 112 8.37 5.57 10.85
CA ALA A 112 9.45 5.68 11.83
C ALA A 112 10.45 6.79 11.49
N HIS A 113 9.98 7.89 10.91
CA HIS A 113 10.80 9.07 10.62
C HIS A 113 11.39 9.71 11.89
N GLY A 114 10.70 9.58 13.03
CA GLY A 114 11.16 10.13 14.30
C GLY A 114 12.59 9.73 14.67
N PRO A 115 12.99 8.44 14.64
CA PRO A 115 14.37 8.02 14.87
C PRO A 115 15.38 8.67 13.93
N PHE A 116 15.06 8.89 12.64
CA PHE A 116 15.92 9.61 11.73
C PHE A 116 16.25 11.03 12.24
N MET A 117 15.28 11.71 12.82
CA MET A 117 15.44 13.06 13.37
C MET A 117 16.40 13.11 14.56
N LEU A 118 16.54 12.00 15.31
CA LEU A 118 17.50 11.89 16.41
C LEU A 118 18.95 11.97 15.90
N TYR A 119 19.20 11.46 14.69
CA TYR A 119 20.52 11.38 14.07
C TYR A 119 20.79 12.47 13.03
N ARG A 120 19.89 13.45 12.92
CA ARG A 120 19.97 14.55 11.95
C ARG A 120 21.27 15.35 12.04
N LYS A 121 21.91 15.35 13.20
CA LYS A 121 23.18 16.06 13.45
C LYS A 121 24.43 15.27 13.05
N GLU A 122 24.24 14.00 12.67
CA GLU A 122 25.36 13.21 12.11
C GLU A 122 25.87 13.90 10.83
N ASP A 123 27.16 13.85 10.63
CA ASP A 123 27.86 14.60 9.59
C ASP A 123 27.74 13.98 8.19
N THR A 124 27.34 12.69 8.12
CA THR A 124 27.19 11.96 6.86
C THR A 124 25.87 11.20 6.77
N ASP A 125 25.35 11.03 5.55
CA ASP A 125 24.19 10.18 5.28
C ASP A 125 24.43 8.72 5.67
N TYR A 126 25.67 8.25 5.48
CA TYR A 126 26.11 6.92 5.89
C TYR A 126 25.84 6.66 7.38
N ASN A 127 26.33 7.53 8.25
CA ASN A 127 26.15 7.39 9.70
C ASN A 127 24.67 7.52 10.10
N ARG A 128 23.93 8.47 9.50
CA ARG A 128 22.51 8.66 9.76
C ARG A 128 21.69 7.43 9.39
N PHE A 129 21.89 6.89 8.19
CA PHE A 129 21.13 5.72 7.72
C PHE A 129 21.48 4.47 8.50
N LYS A 130 22.75 4.25 8.83
CA LYS A 130 23.16 3.15 9.70
C LYS A 130 22.44 3.19 11.04
N ARG A 131 22.48 4.32 11.73
CA ARG A 131 21.85 4.50 13.04
C ARG A 131 20.32 4.36 12.99
N TRP A 132 19.73 4.88 11.95
CA TRP A 132 18.29 4.77 11.75
C TRP A 132 17.86 3.31 11.54
N ASN A 133 18.56 2.58 10.68
CA ASN A 133 18.31 1.15 10.45
C ASN A 133 18.46 0.31 11.73
N GLU A 134 19.53 0.49 12.48
CA GLU A 134 19.80 -0.23 13.72
C GLU A 134 18.71 -0.05 14.78
N LYS A 135 17.89 1.02 14.69
CA LYS A 135 16.87 1.32 15.70
C LYS A 135 15.57 0.53 15.53
N ILE A 136 15.15 0.29 14.30
CA ILE A 136 13.84 -0.33 14.02
C ILE A 136 13.95 -1.36 12.91
N ALA A 137 14.44 -0.98 11.72
CA ALA A 137 14.39 -1.82 10.53
C ALA A 137 15.23 -3.10 10.66
N ASP A 138 16.38 -3.02 11.35
CA ASP A 138 17.28 -4.13 11.61
C ASP A 138 17.22 -4.67 13.05
N ASP A 139 16.47 -4.04 13.94
CA ASP A 139 16.31 -4.52 15.31
C ASP A 139 15.23 -5.62 15.37
N PRO A 140 15.61 -6.89 15.69
CA PRO A 140 14.67 -8.01 15.71
C PRO A 140 13.51 -7.86 16.70
N VAL A 141 13.63 -6.97 17.67
CA VAL A 141 12.53 -6.66 18.62
C VAL A 141 11.29 -6.14 17.91
N TRP A 142 11.46 -5.45 16.78
CA TRP A 142 10.37 -4.88 15.99
C TRP A 142 9.81 -5.81 14.91
N GLU A 143 10.43 -6.97 14.67
CA GLU A 143 10.01 -7.91 13.62
C GLU A 143 8.53 -8.25 13.71
N ALA A 144 8.09 -8.73 14.87
CA ALA A 144 6.71 -9.15 15.06
C ALA A 144 5.72 -7.99 14.78
N ALA A 145 6.02 -6.78 15.24
CA ALA A 145 5.16 -5.62 15.05
C ALA A 145 5.09 -5.18 13.58
N ILE A 146 6.22 -5.17 12.86
CA ILE A 146 6.28 -4.79 11.44
C ILE A 146 5.55 -5.81 10.59
N VAL A 147 5.83 -7.11 10.79
CA VAL A 147 5.20 -8.18 10.02
C VAL A 147 3.69 -8.24 10.29
N ASP A 148 3.24 -8.06 11.55
CA ASP A 148 1.83 -8.07 11.92
C ASP A 148 1.04 -6.95 11.24
N ARG A 149 1.55 -5.70 11.23
CA ARG A 149 0.89 -4.57 10.54
C ARG A 149 0.70 -4.83 9.06
N VAL A 150 1.72 -5.35 8.38
CA VAL A 150 1.63 -5.72 6.96
C VAL A 150 0.62 -6.85 6.75
N LYS A 151 0.65 -7.88 7.59
CA LYS A 151 -0.30 -9.00 7.54
C LYS A 151 -1.75 -8.55 7.68
N LEU A 152 -2.04 -7.76 8.71
CA LEU A 152 -3.40 -7.26 8.98
C LEU A 152 -3.95 -6.46 7.80
N MET A 153 -3.14 -5.61 7.17
CA MET A 153 -3.52 -4.88 5.96
C MET A 153 -3.85 -5.85 4.82
N VAL A 154 -2.89 -6.70 4.46
CA VAL A 154 -3.03 -7.60 3.30
C VAL A 154 -4.19 -8.59 3.49
N GLU A 155 -4.32 -9.20 4.67
CA GLU A 155 -5.40 -10.16 4.96
C GLU A 155 -6.78 -9.50 4.94
N ARG A 156 -6.92 -8.27 5.45
CA ARG A 156 -8.17 -7.52 5.44
C ARG A 156 -8.58 -7.15 4.02
N ASP A 157 -7.64 -6.67 3.22
CA ASP A 157 -7.95 -5.97 1.97
C ASP A 157 -7.66 -6.79 0.70
N LYS A 158 -7.20 -8.04 0.85
CA LYS A 158 -6.86 -8.95 -0.28
C LYS A 158 -7.95 -9.10 -1.33
N ASN A 159 -9.22 -8.95 -0.96
CA ASN A 159 -10.36 -9.11 -1.86
C ASN A 159 -10.76 -7.79 -2.56
N ARG A 160 -10.01 -6.71 -2.38
CA ARG A 160 -10.27 -5.42 -3.05
C ARG A 160 -9.53 -5.34 -4.38
N PHE A 161 -10.28 -5.13 -5.45
CA PHE A 161 -9.76 -5.21 -6.83
C PHE A 161 -8.99 -3.95 -7.23
N CYS A 162 -9.33 -2.82 -6.62
CA CYS A 162 -8.60 -1.57 -6.80
C CYS A 162 -7.15 -1.65 -6.31
N ILE A 163 -6.86 -2.49 -5.31
CA ILE A 163 -5.50 -2.61 -4.78
C ILE A 163 -4.65 -3.37 -5.80
N VAL A 164 -3.70 -2.69 -6.38
CA VAL A 164 -2.75 -3.22 -7.38
C VAL A 164 -1.35 -3.40 -6.81
N MET A 165 -1.09 -2.80 -5.64
CA MET A 165 0.23 -2.78 -5.03
C MET A 165 0.13 -2.73 -3.50
N TRP A 166 0.98 -3.51 -2.83
CA TRP A 166 1.18 -3.46 -1.39
C TRP A 166 2.42 -2.64 -1.06
N SER A 167 2.26 -1.65 -0.20
CA SER A 167 3.34 -0.81 0.31
C SER A 167 3.67 -1.18 1.75
N MET A 168 4.95 -1.41 2.03
CA MET A 168 5.39 -1.88 3.36
C MET A 168 5.39 -0.79 4.42
N GLY A 169 5.14 0.47 4.07
CA GLY A 169 5.12 1.60 4.98
C GLY A 169 5.81 2.83 4.42
N ASN A 170 6.03 3.81 5.28
CA ASN A 170 6.65 5.08 4.94
C ASN A 170 7.84 5.39 5.85
N GLU A 171 8.86 6.04 5.32
CA GLU A 171 10.01 6.67 6.00
C GLU A 171 10.52 5.93 7.26
N SER A 172 10.76 4.61 7.13
CA SER A 172 11.14 3.75 8.25
C SER A 172 12.46 3.00 8.04
N ALA A 173 13.27 3.41 7.07
CA ALA A 173 14.49 2.73 6.63
C ALA A 173 14.22 1.32 6.09
N TYR A 174 15.26 0.61 5.61
CA TYR A 174 15.14 -0.75 5.09
C TYR A 174 16.05 -1.69 5.87
N GLY A 175 15.50 -2.80 6.31
CA GLY A 175 16.23 -3.78 7.11
C GLY A 175 15.60 -5.16 7.11
N CYS A 176 16.19 -6.08 7.87
CA CYS A 176 15.78 -7.48 7.90
C CYS A 176 14.29 -7.69 8.27
N ASN A 177 13.70 -6.80 9.03
CA ASN A 177 12.29 -6.88 9.40
C ASN A 177 11.36 -6.64 8.18
N PHE A 178 11.75 -5.72 7.29
CA PHE A 178 11.01 -5.47 6.04
C PHE A 178 11.24 -6.57 5.00
N GLU A 179 12.44 -7.20 4.96
CA GLU A 179 12.67 -8.40 4.15
C GLU A 179 11.68 -9.52 4.51
N LYS A 180 11.45 -9.74 5.80
CA LYS A 180 10.49 -10.75 6.29
C LYS A 180 9.04 -10.39 5.97
N ALA A 181 8.67 -9.12 6.12
CA ALA A 181 7.34 -8.64 5.75
C ALA A 181 7.09 -8.82 4.25
N LEU A 182 8.04 -8.44 3.40
CA LEU A 182 8.00 -8.64 1.94
C LEU A 182 7.90 -10.13 1.56
N ALA A 183 8.73 -10.97 2.17
CA ALA A 183 8.72 -12.41 1.91
C ALA A 183 7.36 -13.03 2.28
N TRP A 184 6.79 -12.64 3.42
CA TRP A 184 5.46 -13.08 3.80
C TRP A 184 4.39 -12.60 2.79
N THR A 185 4.43 -11.31 2.40
CA THR A 185 3.47 -10.72 1.46
C THR A 185 3.50 -11.44 0.12
N LYS A 186 4.69 -11.68 -0.44
CA LYS A 186 4.84 -12.43 -1.70
C LYS A 186 4.43 -13.90 -1.58
N GLY A 187 4.65 -14.52 -0.44
CA GLY A 187 4.17 -15.89 -0.18
C GLY A 187 2.65 -15.98 -0.09
N PHE A 188 1.99 -14.95 0.42
CA PHE A 188 0.55 -14.89 0.58
C PHE A 188 -0.18 -14.39 -0.68
N ASP A 189 0.33 -13.34 -1.31
CA ASP A 189 -0.22 -12.73 -2.52
C ASP A 189 0.90 -12.49 -3.55
N PRO A 190 1.26 -13.52 -4.34
CA PRO A 190 2.35 -13.43 -5.31
C PRO A 190 2.03 -12.58 -6.54
N GLU A 191 0.76 -12.28 -6.78
CA GLU A 191 0.32 -11.61 -8.00
C GLU A 191 0.39 -10.08 -7.92
N ARG A 192 0.15 -9.51 -6.74
CA ARG A 192 0.23 -8.06 -6.58
C ARG A 192 1.67 -7.59 -6.45
N ILE A 193 1.88 -6.38 -6.92
CA ILE A 193 3.16 -5.69 -6.86
C ILE A 193 3.46 -5.35 -5.40
N THR A 194 4.71 -5.47 -4.99
CA THR A 194 5.21 -5.01 -3.70
C THR A 194 6.14 -3.83 -3.89
N GLN A 195 6.02 -2.84 -3.04
CA GLN A 195 6.90 -1.68 -3.02
C GLN A 195 7.24 -1.24 -1.60
N TYR A 196 8.37 -0.56 -1.47
CA TYR A 196 8.73 0.15 -0.25
C TYR A 196 9.61 1.35 -0.58
N GLU A 197 9.09 2.55 -0.41
CA GLU A 197 9.78 3.79 -0.82
C GLU A 197 11.09 4.02 -0.06
N SER A 198 11.18 3.51 1.18
CA SER A 198 12.37 3.66 2.03
C SER A 198 13.47 2.63 1.76
N ALA A 199 13.32 1.74 0.77
CA ALA A 199 14.32 0.72 0.43
C ALA A 199 15.72 1.30 0.12
N ARG A 200 15.81 2.56 -0.26
CA ARG A 200 17.06 3.30 -0.47
C ARG A 200 17.79 3.70 0.81
N TYR A 201 17.07 3.81 1.94
CA TYR A 201 17.62 4.22 3.23
C TYR A 201 18.04 2.99 4.03
N ARG A 202 19.26 2.55 3.82
CA ARG A 202 19.81 1.31 4.35
C ARG A 202 21.13 1.51 5.07
N ASN A 203 21.47 0.58 5.93
CA ASN A 203 22.81 0.45 6.46
C ASN A 203 23.74 -0.11 5.37
N TYR A 204 24.71 0.68 4.92
CA TYR A 204 25.61 0.28 3.83
C TYR A 204 26.62 -0.80 4.23
N ASP A 205 26.75 -1.11 5.52
CA ASP A 205 27.60 -2.21 6.02
C ASP A 205 26.91 -3.57 5.95
N VAL A 206 25.60 -3.61 5.63
CA VAL A 206 24.77 -4.82 5.60
C VAL A 206 24.33 -5.10 4.17
N THR A 207 24.32 -6.37 3.81
CA THR A 207 23.74 -6.84 2.54
C THR A 207 22.29 -7.24 2.80
N TYR A 208 21.37 -6.67 2.04
CA TYR A 208 19.94 -6.93 2.13
C TYR A 208 19.43 -7.69 0.92
N ASP A 209 18.36 -8.47 1.13
CA ASP A 209 17.61 -9.12 0.06
C ASP A 209 16.48 -8.21 -0.46
N TYR A 210 16.50 -7.94 -1.75
CA TYR A 210 15.45 -7.18 -2.46
C TYR A 210 14.62 -8.07 -3.38
N GLY A 211 14.78 -9.39 -3.32
CA GLY A 211 14.13 -10.33 -4.24
C GLY A 211 12.59 -10.32 -4.21
N ASN A 212 12.01 -9.85 -3.10
CA ASN A 212 10.57 -9.73 -2.91
C ASN A 212 10.06 -8.28 -3.07
N LEU A 213 10.89 -7.37 -3.54
CA LEU A 213 10.57 -5.98 -3.82
C LEU A 213 10.51 -5.78 -5.33
N ASP A 214 9.34 -5.42 -5.85
CA ASP A 214 9.13 -5.24 -7.29
C ASP A 214 9.45 -3.80 -7.76
N LEU A 215 9.29 -2.80 -6.85
CA LEU A 215 9.51 -1.38 -7.12
C LEU A 215 10.17 -0.67 -5.92
#